data_29e95efbb475990aff0fe1d70f315eca
#
_entry.id   29e95efbb475990aff0fe1d70f315eca
#
_cell.length_a   1.000
_cell.length_b   1.000
_cell.length_c   1.000
_cell.angle_alpha   90.00
_cell.angle_beta   90.00
_cell.angle_gamma   90.00
#
_symmetry.space_group_name_H-M   'P 1'
#
loop_
_entity.id
_entity.type
_entity.pdbx_description
1 polymer ?
#
loop_
_entity_poly.entity_id
_entity_poly.type
_entity_poly.pdbx_seq_one_letter_code
_entity_poly.pdbx_strand_id
1 'polypeptide(L)'
;MTKDPFLNGPAPSWPGRLQVPPEQCTQYPHELYMLGNGNWNKAVLRDYYFGPWRGLQTMGVGLHASELAVYNRTPHAVALAYLEDILSILKDMNVGWAMWNLRGHFGILNSQRADVNYQDTPWGSLDSKMLSLLQQY
;
A
#
# COMPACT_ATOMS: atom_id res chain seq x y z
N MET A 1 4.15 -0.88 28.19
CA MET A 1 3.74 -1.30 26.84
C MET A 1 3.03 -0.11 26.21
N THR A 2 3.71 0.61 25.35
CA THR A 2 3.11 1.66 24.52
C THR A 2 2.16 0.98 23.54
N LYS A 3 0.86 1.27 23.65
CA LYS A 3 -0.13 0.81 22.67
C LYS A 3 0.20 1.48 21.34
N ASP A 4 0.66 0.71 20.37
CA ASP A 4 0.86 1.20 19.02
C ASP A 4 -0.52 1.61 18.46
N PRO A 5 -0.76 2.88 18.17
CA PRO A 5 -2.07 3.37 17.75
C PRO A 5 -2.54 2.74 16.42
N PHE A 6 -1.62 2.24 15.59
CA PHE A 6 -1.94 1.51 14.36
C PHE A 6 -2.43 0.06 14.61
N LEU A 7 -2.23 -0.47 15.83
CA LEU A 7 -2.56 -1.87 16.14
C LEU A 7 -3.89 -2.05 16.88
N ASN A 8 -4.54 -0.98 17.33
CA ASN A 8 -5.75 -1.04 18.16
C ASN A 8 -7.03 -0.55 17.46
N GLY A 9 -6.94 -0.21 16.18
CA GLY A 9 -8.11 0.13 15.35
C GLY A 9 -8.76 -1.10 14.73
N PRO A 10 -9.96 -0.97 14.14
CA PRO A 10 -10.55 -2.03 13.34
C PRO A 10 -9.59 -2.38 12.18
N ALA A 11 -9.55 -3.67 11.82
CA ALA A 11 -8.73 -4.12 10.72
C ALA A 11 -9.05 -3.30 9.46
N PRO A 12 -8.04 -2.81 8.72
CA PRO A 12 -8.28 -2.05 7.51
C PRO A 12 -9.04 -2.90 6.49
N SER A 13 -9.86 -2.27 5.67
CA SER A 13 -10.54 -2.89 4.54
C SER A 13 -10.15 -2.17 3.25
N TRP A 14 -10.18 -2.90 2.14
CA TRP A 14 -10.01 -2.33 0.81
C TRP A 14 -11.00 -2.96 -0.19
N PRO A 15 -11.80 -2.17 -0.91
CA PRO A 15 -12.02 -0.74 -0.67
C PRO A 15 -12.60 -0.48 0.72
N GLY A 16 -12.42 0.73 1.26
CA GLY A 16 -12.89 0.99 2.60
C GLY A 16 -12.63 2.40 3.11
N ARG A 17 -13.02 2.62 4.36
CA ARG A 17 -12.80 3.87 5.06
C ARG A 17 -11.56 3.76 5.94
N LEU A 18 -10.60 4.63 5.72
CA LEU A 18 -9.50 4.82 6.68
C LEU A 18 -10.04 5.58 7.90
N GLN A 19 -9.86 4.98 9.07
CA GLN A 19 -10.11 5.68 10.34
C GLN A 19 -8.76 6.06 10.93
N VAL A 20 -8.43 7.34 10.90
CA VAL A 20 -7.23 7.87 11.56
C VAL A 20 -7.63 8.37 12.93
N PRO A 21 -7.01 7.88 14.01
CA PRO A 21 -7.27 8.37 15.36
C PRO A 21 -7.05 9.89 15.45
N PRO A 22 -7.93 10.64 16.15
CA PRO A 22 -7.84 12.10 16.26
C PRO A 22 -6.48 12.61 16.74
N GLU A 23 -5.82 11.89 17.64
CA GLU A 23 -4.49 12.22 18.15
C GLU A 23 -3.40 12.17 17.07
N GLN A 24 -3.56 11.37 16.03
CA GLN A 24 -2.62 11.31 14.91
C GLN A 24 -2.87 12.45 13.91
N CYS A 25 -4.11 12.92 13.80
CA CYS A 25 -4.44 14.07 12.96
C CYS A 25 -3.77 15.37 13.43
N THR A 26 -3.40 15.47 14.72
CA THR A 26 -2.67 16.64 15.25
C THR A 26 -1.19 16.65 14.89
N GLN A 27 -0.58 15.47 14.72
CA GLN A 27 0.84 15.34 14.42
C GLN A 27 1.13 15.51 12.91
N TYR A 28 0.17 15.12 12.04
CA TYR A 28 0.25 15.23 10.58
C TYR A 28 -1.08 15.75 10.01
N PRO A 29 -1.43 17.01 10.28
CA PRO A 29 -2.82 17.46 10.13
C PRO A 29 -3.32 17.49 8.69
N HIS A 30 -2.47 17.71 7.71
CA HIS A 30 -2.89 17.85 6.32
C HIS A 30 -3.03 16.50 5.61
N GLU A 31 -2.01 15.65 5.69
CA GLU A 31 -1.99 14.37 4.96
C GLU A 31 -2.97 13.36 5.55
N LEU A 32 -3.04 13.24 6.87
CA LEU A 32 -3.94 12.31 7.55
C LEU A 32 -5.40 12.77 7.51
N TYR A 33 -5.66 14.08 7.53
CA TYR A 33 -7.01 14.61 7.35
C TYR A 33 -7.57 14.28 5.96
N MET A 34 -6.75 14.39 4.94
CA MET A 34 -7.13 14.08 3.56
C MET A 34 -7.32 12.56 3.37
N LEU A 35 -6.51 11.72 4.03
CA LEU A 35 -6.63 10.26 4.00
C LEU A 35 -7.76 9.74 4.91
N GLY A 36 -8.04 10.40 6.02
CA GLY A 36 -8.88 9.86 7.11
C GLY A 36 -10.39 10.02 6.92
N ASN A 37 -10.88 10.87 6.02
CA ASN A 37 -12.31 11.23 5.97
C ASN A 37 -13.08 10.70 4.76
N GLY A 38 -12.47 9.88 3.92
CA GLY A 38 -13.09 9.36 2.68
C GLY A 38 -13.25 7.84 2.65
N ASN A 39 -14.21 7.40 1.86
CA ASN A 39 -14.22 6.01 1.40
C ASN A 39 -13.21 5.89 0.27
N TRP A 40 -12.15 5.11 0.51
CA TRP A 40 -11.08 4.89 -0.45
C TRP A 40 -11.40 3.68 -1.33
N ASN A 41 -11.17 3.84 -2.60
CA ASN A 41 -11.25 2.80 -3.61
C ASN A 41 -10.34 3.16 -4.79
N LYS A 42 -10.24 2.28 -5.78
CA LYS A 42 -9.42 2.48 -6.98
C LYS A 42 -9.70 3.81 -7.69
N ALA A 43 -10.96 4.19 -7.85
CA ALA A 43 -11.31 5.44 -8.54
C ALA A 43 -10.81 6.67 -7.76
N VAL A 44 -10.99 6.69 -6.44
CA VAL A 44 -10.48 7.77 -5.58
C VAL A 44 -8.96 7.84 -5.61
N LEU A 45 -8.26 6.69 -5.54
CA LEU A 45 -6.81 6.67 -5.71
C LEU A 45 -6.39 7.25 -7.04
N ARG A 46 -7.00 6.79 -8.15
CA ARG A 46 -6.65 7.23 -9.49
C ARG A 46 -6.88 8.73 -9.70
N ASP A 47 -8.03 9.23 -9.27
CA ASP A 47 -8.48 10.57 -9.62
C ASP A 47 -7.98 11.62 -8.62
N TYR A 48 -7.98 11.29 -7.33
CA TYR A 48 -7.60 12.21 -6.28
C TYR A 48 -6.10 12.13 -5.95
N TYR A 49 -5.57 10.94 -5.67
CA TYR A 49 -4.18 10.78 -5.24
C TYR A 49 -3.20 10.89 -6.42
N PHE A 50 -3.49 10.17 -7.51
CA PHE A 50 -2.64 10.17 -8.71
C PHE A 50 -3.04 11.22 -9.76
N GLY A 51 -4.15 11.94 -9.58
CA GLY A 51 -4.56 13.02 -10.46
C GLY A 51 -3.47 14.09 -10.68
N PRO A 52 -2.85 14.65 -9.61
CA PRO A 52 -1.74 15.59 -9.73
C PRO A 52 -0.54 15.04 -10.50
N TRP A 53 -0.25 13.76 -10.39
CA TRP A 53 0.85 13.10 -11.12
C TRP A 53 0.64 13.17 -12.63
N ARG A 54 -0.61 12.99 -13.10
CA ARG A 54 -0.95 13.14 -14.53
C ARG A 54 -0.70 14.56 -15.02
N GLY A 55 -0.99 15.55 -14.20
CA GLY A 55 -0.65 16.95 -14.49
C GLY A 55 0.86 17.15 -14.72
N LEU A 56 1.70 16.56 -13.89
CA LEU A 56 3.16 16.60 -14.06
C LEU A 56 3.62 15.90 -15.35
N GLN A 57 3.01 14.75 -15.68
CA GLN A 57 3.32 14.03 -16.93
C GLN A 57 3.00 14.87 -18.18
N THR A 58 1.88 15.62 -18.18
CA THR A 58 1.55 16.52 -19.30
C THR A 58 2.56 17.66 -19.48
N MET A 59 3.32 17.96 -18.43
CA MET A 59 4.44 18.91 -18.45
C MET A 59 5.78 18.28 -18.85
N GLY A 60 5.78 16.98 -19.19
CA GLY A 60 6.99 16.25 -19.58
C GLY A 60 7.84 15.76 -18.38
N VAL A 61 7.32 15.79 -17.15
CA VAL A 61 8.03 15.32 -15.97
C VAL A 61 7.97 13.80 -15.91
N GLY A 62 9.13 13.15 -15.81
CA GLY A 62 9.23 11.70 -15.54
C GLY A 62 8.87 11.39 -14.08
N LEU A 63 8.12 10.31 -13.87
CA LEU A 63 7.63 9.91 -12.53
C LEU A 63 8.06 8.49 -12.20
N HIS A 64 8.28 8.25 -10.91
CA HIS A 64 8.59 6.93 -10.37
C HIS A 64 8.03 6.79 -8.94
N ALA A 65 7.29 5.71 -8.67
CA ALA A 65 6.83 5.36 -7.32
C ALA A 65 7.92 4.55 -6.61
N SER A 66 8.81 5.23 -5.89
CA SER A 66 10.05 4.65 -5.36
C SER A 66 9.87 3.72 -4.16
N GLU A 67 8.75 3.83 -3.44
CA GLU A 67 8.50 3.09 -2.19
C GLU A 67 7.04 2.65 -2.09
N LEU A 68 6.72 1.56 -2.78
CA LEU A 68 5.40 0.94 -2.69
C LEU A 68 5.41 -0.15 -1.62
N ALA A 69 4.55 -0.05 -0.62
CA ALA A 69 4.53 -1.01 0.48
C ALA A 69 3.17 -1.16 1.16
N VAL A 70 2.96 -2.32 1.79
CA VAL A 70 1.86 -2.55 2.73
C VAL A 70 2.39 -3.28 3.95
N TYR A 71 2.19 -2.69 5.13
CA TYR A 71 2.68 -3.25 6.39
C TYR A 71 2.06 -4.62 6.70
N ASN A 72 2.85 -5.52 7.27
CA ASN A 72 2.47 -6.92 7.50
C ASN A 72 1.30 -7.14 8.49
N ARG A 73 0.87 -6.10 9.21
CA ARG A 73 -0.32 -6.15 10.07
C ARG A 73 -1.63 -5.92 9.30
N THR A 74 -1.55 -5.44 8.06
CA THR A 74 -2.71 -5.37 7.17
C THR A 74 -3.08 -6.79 6.74
N PRO A 75 -4.36 -7.21 6.81
CA PRO A 75 -4.78 -8.52 6.33
C PRO A 75 -4.32 -8.77 4.89
N HIS A 76 -3.85 -10.00 4.61
CA HIS A 76 -3.20 -10.31 3.34
C HIS A 76 -4.09 -10.03 2.12
N ALA A 77 -5.36 -10.44 2.18
CA ALA A 77 -6.32 -10.19 1.10
C ALA A 77 -6.51 -8.68 0.83
N VAL A 78 -6.53 -7.86 1.88
CA VAL A 78 -6.63 -6.40 1.78
C VAL A 78 -5.35 -5.82 1.16
N ALA A 79 -4.19 -6.30 1.59
CA ALA A 79 -2.91 -5.88 1.04
C ALA A 79 -2.80 -6.18 -0.46
N LEU A 80 -3.19 -7.38 -0.89
CA LEU A 80 -3.16 -7.76 -2.30
C LEU A 80 -4.13 -6.91 -3.13
N ALA A 81 -5.37 -6.72 -2.68
CA ALA A 81 -6.36 -5.92 -3.41
C ALA A 81 -5.93 -4.45 -3.55
N TYR A 82 -5.35 -3.86 -2.50
CA TYR A 82 -4.81 -2.51 -2.54
C TYR A 82 -3.62 -2.38 -3.49
N LEU A 83 -2.67 -3.32 -3.41
CA LEU A 83 -1.50 -3.34 -4.31
C LEU A 83 -1.91 -3.53 -5.77
N GLU A 84 -2.86 -4.40 -6.06
CA GLU A 84 -3.38 -4.62 -7.41
C GLU A 84 -3.95 -3.32 -8.01
N ASP A 85 -4.74 -2.60 -7.23
CA ASP A 85 -5.30 -1.33 -7.68
C ASP A 85 -4.24 -0.27 -7.94
N ILE A 86 -3.26 -0.10 -7.03
CA ILE A 86 -2.16 0.84 -7.24
C ILE A 86 -1.32 0.46 -8.45
N LEU A 87 -0.89 -0.80 -8.55
CA LEU A 87 -0.04 -1.27 -9.63
C LEU A 87 -0.73 -1.11 -10.99
N SER A 88 -2.04 -1.40 -11.06
CA SER A 88 -2.80 -1.18 -12.29
C SER A 88 -2.89 0.31 -12.67
N ILE A 89 -3.05 1.21 -11.70
CA ILE A 89 -3.04 2.66 -11.95
C ILE A 89 -1.67 3.12 -12.46
N LEU A 90 -0.59 2.68 -11.81
CA LEU A 90 0.78 3.03 -12.22
C LEU A 90 1.09 2.51 -13.63
N LYS A 91 0.67 1.29 -13.95
CA LYS A 91 0.78 0.71 -15.29
C LYS A 91 0.02 1.53 -16.33
N ASP A 92 -1.25 1.89 -16.06
CA ASP A 92 -2.08 2.72 -16.94
C ASP A 92 -1.48 4.12 -17.16
N MET A 93 -0.72 4.62 -16.20
CA MET A 93 -0.02 5.89 -16.25
C MET A 93 1.38 5.78 -16.84
N ASN A 94 1.85 4.58 -17.15
CA ASN A 94 3.24 4.31 -17.57
C ASN A 94 4.27 4.86 -16.56
N VAL A 95 4.02 4.63 -15.28
CA VAL A 95 4.90 5.02 -14.17
C VAL A 95 5.62 3.80 -13.62
N GLY A 96 6.94 3.87 -13.57
CA GLY A 96 7.76 2.83 -12.93
C GLY A 96 7.56 2.80 -11.42
N TRP A 97 7.79 1.64 -10.81
CA TRP A 97 7.64 1.47 -9.37
C TRP A 97 8.70 0.57 -8.76
N ALA A 98 8.89 0.67 -7.46
CA ALA A 98 9.71 -0.23 -6.67
C ALA A 98 9.03 -0.57 -5.35
N MET A 99 9.21 -1.81 -4.89
CA MET A 99 8.73 -2.24 -3.58
C MET A 99 9.66 -1.75 -2.47
N TRP A 100 9.08 -1.29 -1.40
CA TRP A 100 9.74 -1.18 -0.11
C TRP A 100 9.22 -2.28 0.82
N ASN A 101 9.95 -3.34 1.06
CA ASN A 101 11.25 -3.73 0.53
C ASN A 101 11.19 -5.19 -0.01
N LEU A 102 12.29 -5.82 -0.36
CA LEU A 102 12.30 -7.23 -0.74
C LEU A 102 12.07 -8.16 0.47
N ARG A 103 12.72 -7.86 1.60
CA ARG A 103 12.73 -8.69 2.81
C ARG A 103 12.31 -7.89 4.05
N GLY A 104 11.49 -8.49 4.92
CA GLY A 104 11.00 -7.88 6.15
C GLY A 104 9.54 -7.47 6.08
N HIS A 105 9.06 -6.70 7.02
CA HIS A 105 7.64 -6.48 7.32
C HIS A 105 6.81 -5.91 6.16
N PHE A 106 7.44 -5.36 5.15
CA PHE A 106 6.80 -4.79 3.96
C PHE A 106 7.07 -5.60 2.70
N GLY A 107 7.98 -6.58 2.78
CA GLY A 107 8.47 -7.33 1.63
C GLY A 107 7.71 -8.61 1.33
N ILE A 108 8.17 -9.28 0.27
CA ILE A 108 7.66 -10.60 -0.13
C ILE A 108 8.39 -11.75 0.58
N LEU A 109 9.58 -11.50 1.13
CA LEU A 109 10.38 -12.50 1.86
C LEU A 109 10.36 -12.18 3.36
N ASN A 110 10.09 -13.20 4.19
CA ASN A 110 10.12 -13.10 5.64
C ASN A 110 9.27 -11.95 6.20
N SER A 111 8.14 -11.64 5.60
CA SER A 111 7.30 -10.51 6.01
C SER A 111 6.65 -10.71 7.37
N GLN A 112 6.59 -11.94 7.87
CA GLN A 112 5.95 -12.30 9.14
C GLN A 112 4.45 -11.90 9.20
N ARG A 113 3.78 -11.84 8.07
CA ARG A 113 2.34 -11.63 8.00
C ARG A 113 1.64 -12.90 8.51
N ALA A 114 0.72 -12.75 9.46
CA ALA A 114 0.16 -13.89 10.20
C ALA A 114 -0.80 -14.77 9.37
N ASP A 115 -1.38 -14.21 8.30
CA ASP A 115 -2.40 -14.83 7.46
C ASP A 115 -1.89 -15.25 6.06
N VAL A 116 -0.58 -15.46 5.93
CA VAL A 116 0.07 -15.94 4.69
C VAL A 116 0.53 -17.38 4.86
N ASN A 117 0.20 -18.22 3.89
CA ASN A 117 0.84 -19.53 3.71
C ASN A 117 2.12 -19.33 2.91
N TYR A 118 3.24 -19.27 3.62
CA TYR A 118 4.54 -19.07 3.00
C TYR A 118 5.04 -20.31 2.30
N GLN A 119 5.77 -20.10 1.22
CA GLN A 119 6.58 -21.12 0.56
C GLN A 119 8.01 -21.00 1.07
N ASP A 120 8.56 -22.10 1.56
CA ASP A 120 9.97 -22.15 1.95
C ASP A 120 10.87 -22.15 0.73
N THR A 121 11.86 -21.27 0.74
CA THR A 121 12.87 -21.13 -0.32
C THR A 121 14.26 -21.03 0.30
N PRO A 122 15.35 -21.24 -0.48
CA PRO A 122 16.71 -21.00 0.01
C PRO A 122 16.96 -19.57 0.51
N TRP A 123 16.13 -18.62 0.09
CA TRP A 123 16.24 -17.22 0.48
C TRP A 123 15.32 -16.81 1.63
N GLY A 124 14.51 -17.73 2.15
CA GLY A 124 13.56 -17.50 3.25
C GLY A 124 12.12 -17.83 2.89
N SER A 125 11.22 -17.50 3.79
CA SER A 125 9.78 -17.74 3.66
C SER A 125 9.16 -16.74 2.70
N LEU A 126 8.69 -17.21 1.54
CA LEU A 126 8.20 -16.40 0.42
C LEU A 126 6.67 -16.29 0.44
N ASP A 127 6.16 -15.08 0.33
CA ASP A 127 4.77 -14.80 -0.03
C ASP A 127 4.58 -14.95 -1.55
N SER A 128 4.27 -16.15 -1.98
CA SER A 128 4.13 -16.49 -3.40
C SER A 128 2.94 -15.81 -4.08
N LYS A 129 1.87 -15.50 -3.32
CA LYS A 129 0.71 -14.76 -3.88
C LYS A 129 1.06 -13.32 -4.17
N MET A 130 1.76 -12.66 -3.24
CA MET A 130 2.23 -11.29 -3.48
C MET A 130 3.25 -11.24 -4.63
N LEU A 131 4.20 -12.20 -4.68
CA LEU A 131 5.13 -12.29 -5.80
C LEU A 131 4.38 -12.43 -7.14
N SER A 132 3.39 -13.34 -7.20
CA SER A 132 2.59 -13.57 -8.42
C SER A 132 1.81 -12.33 -8.85
N LEU A 133 1.31 -11.53 -7.89
CA LEU A 133 0.69 -10.26 -8.18
C LEU A 133 1.69 -9.27 -8.79
N LEU A 134 2.85 -9.08 -8.15
CA LEU A 134 3.88 -8.14 -8.61
C LEU A 134 4.39 -8.45 -10.03
N GLN A 135 4.45 -9.74 -10.40
CA GLN A 135 4.90 -10.19 -11.72
C GLN A 135 3.93 -9.89 -12.87
N GLN A 136 2.70 -9.45 -12.58
CA GLN A 136 1.71 -9.10 -13.60
C GLN A 136 1.87 -7.64 -14.09
N TYR A 137 2.60 -6.86 -13.35
CA TYR A 137 2.80 -5.44 -13.57
C TYR A 137 4.26 -5.06 -13.80
#